data_a227d03b4cb12c8d0882884c077f572e
#
_entry.id   a227d03b4cb12c8d0882884c077f572e
#
_cell.length_a   1.000
_cell.length_b   1.000
_cell.length_c   1.000
_cell.angle_alpha   90.00
_cell.angle_beta   90.00
_cell.angle_gamma   90.00
#
_symmetry.space_group_name_H-M   'P 1'
#
loop_
_entity.id
_entity.type
_entity.pdbx_description
1 polymer ?
#
loop_
_entity_poly.entity_id
_entity_poly.type
_entity_poly.pdbx_seq_one_letter_code
_entity_poly.pdbx_strand_id
1 'polypeptide(L)'
;MTEISVAPVQNQDGWTFGVQVAEANGQTRHSVTLTQQAFRQLTEGKETTPEELVRKSFQFLLERGPKHQILRQFDLLEIGRHFPEYPSEIRKRL
;
A
#
# COMPACT_ATOMS: atom_id res chain seq x y z
N MET A 1 -3.93 -18.80 2.60
CA MET A 1 -4.45 -17.51 3.11
C MET A 1 -3.35 -16.48 3.11
N THR A 2 -3.63 -15.28 2.67
CA THR A 2 -2.65 -14.20 2.61
C THR A 2 -2.79 -13.30 3.83
N GLU A 3 -1.70 -13.04 4.52
CA GLU A 3 -1.66 -12.08 5.62
C GLU A 3 -0.80 -10.89 5.23
N ILE A 4 -1.32 -9.70 5.46
CA ILE A 4 -0.60 -8.46 5.21
C ILE A 4 -0.43 -7.73 6.54
N SER A 5 0.82 -7.62 6.99
CA SER A 5 1.17 -6.91 8.22
C SER A 5 1.77 -5.56 7.86
N VAL A 6 1.29 -4.51 8.50
CA VAL A 6 1.70 -3.14 8.21
C VAL A 6 2.20 -2.50 9.50
N ALA A 7 3.47 -2.06 9.49
CA ALA A 7 4.09 -1.43 10.66
C ALA A 7 4.51 -0.01 10.28
N PRO A 8 3.79 1.03 10.76
CA PRO A 8 4.10 2.41 10.40
C PRO A 8 5.21 3.01 11.24
N VAL A 9 6.02 3.85 10.60
CA VAL A 9 6.97 4.74 11.27
C VAL A 9 6.71 6.14 10.74
N GLN A 10 6.28 7.03 11.61
CA GLN A 10 5.99 8.39 11.21
C GLN A 10 7.29 9.18 10.99
N ASN A 11 7.33 9.97 9.93
CA ASN A 11 8.44 10.88 9.64
C ASN A 11 7.90 12.29 9.40
N GLN A 12 8.78 13.23 9.02
CA GLN A 12 8.38 14.63 8.89
C GLN A 12 7.32 14.88 7.83
N ASP A 13 7.39 14.17 6.72
CA ASP A 13 6.51 14.41 5.57
C ASP A 13 5.37 13.41 5.47
N GLY A 14 5.32 12.44 6.36
CA GLY A 14 4.30 11.40 6.30
C GLY A 14 4.73 10.16 7.04
N TRP A 15 4.73 9.02 6.35
CA TRP A 15 5.01 7.72 6.98
C TRP A 15 5.88 6.85 6.08
N THR A 16 6.65 5.97 6.72
CA THR A 16 7.29 4.82 6.06
C THR A 16 6.70 3.57 6.67
N PHE A 17 6.25 2.64 5.84
CA PHE A 17 5.65 1.41 6.32
C PHE A 17 6.55 0.23 6.02
N GLY A 18 6.78 -0.60 7.04
CA GLY A 18 7.31 -1.94 6.81
C GLY A 18 6.13 -2.85 6.56
N VAL A 19 6.03 -3.43 5.38
CA VAL A 19 4.92 -4.30 5.00
C VAL A 19 5.44 -5.70 4.78
N GLN A 20 4.78 -6.68 5.39
CA GLN A 20 5.10 -8.07 5.22
C GLN A 20 3.90 -8.79 4.62
N VAL A 21 4.11 -9.48 3.50
CA VAL A 21 3.08 -10.29 2.87
C VAL A 21 3.44 -11.75 3.09
N ALA A 22 2.62 -12.45 3.86
CA ALA A 22 2.85 -13.85 4.21
C ALA A 22 1.81 -14.75 3.56
N GLU A 23 2.27 -15.78 2.90
CA GLU A 23 1.43 -16.79 2.27
C GLU A 23 1.98 -18.18 2.62
N ALA A 24 1.23 -19.23 2.27
CA ALA A 24 1.63 -20.60 2.58
C ALA A 24 3.00 -20.97 2.01
N ASN A 25 3.38 -20.39 0.87
CA ASN A 25 4.65 -20.68 0.17
C ASN A 25 5.77 -19.71 0.51
N GLY A 26 5.62 -18.86 1.53
CA GLY A 26 6.65 -17.95 1.97
C GLY A 26 6.17 -16.53 2.19
N GLN A 27 7.11 -15.62 2.44
CA GLN A 27 6.77 -14.24 2.75
C GLN A 27 7.72 -13.29 2.04
N THR A 28 7.23 -12.07 1.78
CA THR A 28 8.03 -10.97 1.26
C THR A 28 7.91 -9.76 2.17
N ARG A 29 8.92 -8.90 2.13
CA ARG A 29 8.93 -7.67 2.91
C ARG A 29 9.12 -6.49 1.98
N HIS A 30 8.43 -5.40 2.29
CA HIS A 30 8.45 -4.21 1.46
C HIS A 30 8.54 -2.96 2.33
N SER A 31 9.23 -1.94 1.84
CA SER A 31 9.28 -0.63 2.48
C SER A 31 8.52 0.34 1.60
N VAL A 32 7.49 0.95 2.15
CA VAL A 32 6.59 1.83 1.38
C VAL A 32 6.57 3.20 2.04
N THR A 33 6.81 4.24 1.25
CA THR A 33 6.67 5.62 1.73
C THR A 33 5.32 6.17 1.32
N LEU A 34 4.77 7.04 2.18
CA LEU A 34 3.50 7.70 1.94
C LEU A 34 3.56 9.10 2.53
N THR A 35 3.45 10.13 1.69
CA THR A 35 3.39 11.51 2.18
C THR A 35 1.98 11.83 2.66
N GLN A 36 1.87 12.85 3.54
CA GLN A 36 0.56 13.32 3.99
C GLN A 36 -0.29 13.80 2.83
N GLN A 37 0.33 14.48 1.87
CA GLN A 37 -0.37 14.95 0.69
C GLN A 37 -0.93 13.79 -0.13
N ALA A 38 -0.11 12.77 -0.36
CA ALA A 38 -0.55 11.57 -1.09
C ALA A 38 -1.69 10.87 -0.37
N PHE A 39 -1.61 10.77 0.96
CA PHE A 39 -2.66 10.17 1.77
C PHE A 39 -3.99 10.90 1.57
N ARG A 40 -3.98 12.23 1.66
CA ARG A 40 -5.19 13.04 1.44
C ARG A 40 -5.74 12.87 0.03
N GLN A 41 -4.84 12.87 -0.95
CA GLN A 41 -5.20 12.75 -2.36
C GLN A 41 -5.86 11.41 -2.66
N LEU A 42 -5.28 10.33 -2.15
CA LEU A 42 -5.78 8.99 -2.41
C LEU A 42 -7.06 8.67 -1.64
N THR A 43 -7.26 9.28 -0.48
CA THR A 43 -8.45 9.01 0.33
C THR A 43 -9.61 9.97 0.06
N GLU A 44 -9.34 11.16 -0.41
CA GLU A 44 -10.34 12.18 -0.80
C GLU A 44 -11.58 12.25 0.09
N GLY A 45 -11.38 12.59 1.36
CA GLY A 45 -12.49 12.76 2.28
C GLY A 45 -13.04 11.48 2.90
N LYS A 46 -12.45 10.34 2.59
CA LYS A 46 -12.82 9.09 3.25
C LYS A 46 -12.19 9.04 4.63
N GLU A 47 -12.93 8.55 5.61
CA GLU A 47 -12.40 8.35 6.95
C GLU A 47 -11.66 7.02 7.00
N THR A 48 -10.34 7.10 6.99
CA THR A 48 -9.48 5.93 7.02
C THR A 48 -8.13 6.30 7.62
N THR A 49 -7.30 5.29 7.87
CA THR A 49 -5.97 5.50 8.42
C THR A 49 -4.93 5.22 7.33
N PRO A 50 -3.70 5.76 7.49
CA PRO A 50 -2.61 5.43 6.55
C PRO A 50 -2.33 3.93 6.49
N GLU A 51 -2.42 3.23 7.62
CA GLU A 51 -2.23 1.79 7.66
C GLU A 51 -3.25 1.07 6.80
N GLU A 52 -4.51 1.47 6.92
CA GLU A 52 -5.59 0.85 6.16
C GLU A 52 -5.42 1.09 4.67
N LEU A 53 -5.01 2.31 4.30
CA LEU A 53 -4.74 2.63 2.89
C LEU A 53 -3.64 1.72 2.34
N VAL A 54 -2.54 1.54 3.07
CA VAL A 54 -1.44 0.69 2.63
C VAL A 54 -1.88 -0.77 2.53
N ARG A 55 -2.64 -1.25 3.52
CA ARG A 55 -3.15 -2.63 3.50
C ARG A 55 -4.03 -2.88 2.28
N LYS A 56 -4.98 -1.99 2.03
CA LYS A 56 -5.87 -2.12 0.87
C LYS A 56 -5.11 -2.02 -0.44
N SER A 57 -4.07 -1.19 -0.48
CA SER A 57 -3.22 -1.07 -1.66
C SER A 57 -2.48 -2.36 -1.96
N PHE A 58 -1.99 -3.05 -0.94
CA PHE A 58 -1.35 -4.35 -1.14
C PHE A 58 -2.34 -5.41 -1.57
N GLN A 59 -3.56 -5.37 -1.06
CA GLN A 59 -4.62 -6.27 -1.55
C GLN A 59 -4.87 -6.05 -3.03
N PHE A 60 -4.91 -4.79 -3.46
CA PHE A 60 -5.05 -4.44 -4.87
C PHE A 60 -3.91 -5.01 -5.70
N LEU A 61 -2.66 -4.83 -5.23
CA LEU A 61 -1.49 -5.31 -5.95
C LEU A 61 -1.49 -6.84 -6.08
N LEU A 62 -1.89 -7.54 -5.02
CA LEU A 62 -1.94 -9.00 -5.01
C LEU A 62 -2.99 -9.56 -5.95
N GLU A 63 -4.04 -8.79 -6.25
CA GLU A 63 -5.01 -9.17 -7.27
C GLU A 63 -4.46 -9.04 -8.69
N ARG A 64 -3.43 -8.21 -8.87
CA ARG A 64 -2.83 -7.95 -10.18
C ARG A 64 -1.64 -8.84 -10.48
N GLY A 65 -1.02 -9.42 -9.46
CA GLY A 65 0.13 -10.28 -9.64
C GLY A 65 0.64 -10.87 -8.33
N PRO A 66 1.61 -11.78 -8.39
CA PRO A 66 2.13 -12.43 -7.18
C PRO A 66 2.99 -11.48 -6.36
N LYS A 67 3.12 -11.81 -5.05
CA LYS A 67 3.84 -10.95 -4.10
C LYS A 67 5.29 -10.68 -4.49
N HIS A 68 5.94 -11.61 -5.14
CA HIS A 68 7.36 -11.43 -5.51
C HIS A 68 7.57 -10.44 -6.65
N GLN A 69 6.52 -10.02 -7.33
CA GLN A 69 6.60 -8.99 -8.36
C GLN A 69 6.41 -7.58 -7.77
N ILE A 70 6.00 -7.47 -6.52
CA ILE A 70 5.87 -6.18 -5.85
C ILE A 70 7.27 -5.68 -5.49
N LEU A 71 7.57 -4.42 -5.81
CA LEU A 71 8.85 -3.81 -5.50
C LEU A 71 9.12 -3.87 -3.99
N ARG A 72 10.38 -4.05 -3.61
CA ARG A 72 10.76 -4.11 -2.20
C ARG A 72 10.71 -2.74 -1.53
N GLN A 73 10.91 -1.70 -2.30
CA GLN A 73 10.89 -0.34 -1.79
C GLN A 73 10.27 0.59 -2.83
N PHE A 74 9.25 1.31 -2.46
CA PHE A 74 8.58 2.22 -3.38
C PHE A 74 7.72 3.22 -2.61
N ASP A 75 7.36 4.31 -3.30
CA ASP A 75 6.36 5.26 -2.81
C ASP A 75 4.98 4.78 -3.26
N LEU A 76 3.97 4.93 -2.40
CA LEU A 76 2.65 4.41 -2.68
C LEU A 76 2.06 4.95 -3.97
N LEU A 77 2.36 6.21 -4.32
CA LEU A 77 1.88 6.80 -5.57
C LEU A 77 2.45 6.14 -6.82
N GLU A 78 3.57 5.43 -6.70
CA GLU A 78 4.14 4.72 -7.84
C GLU A 78 3.23 3.62 -8.37
N ILE A 79 2.34 3.11 -7.54
CA ILE A 79 1.35 2.13 -7.98
C ILE A 79 0.51 2.69 -9.13
N GLY A 80 0.13 3.96 -9.04
CA GLY A 80 -0.65 4.60 -10.10
C GLY A 80 0.07 4.75 -11.43
N ARG A 81 1.39 4.68 -11.43
CA ARG A 81 2.17 4.73 -12.67
C ARG A 81 2.10 3.40 -13.42
N HIS A 82 2.01 2.30 -12.70
CA HIS A 82 1.89 0.97 -13.29
C HIS A 82 0.45 0.56 -13.53
N PHE A 83 -0.46 1.06 -12.68
CA PHE A 83 -1.89 0.74 -12.74
C PHE A 83 -2.67 2.04 -12.69
N PRO A 84 -2.97 2.66 -13.85
CA PRO A 84 -3.66 3.95 -13.87
C PRO A 84 -5.01 3.96 -13.16
N GLU A 85 -5.64 2.79 -13.02
CA GLU A 85 -6.92 2.66 -12.31
C GLU A 85 -6.78 2.68 -10.78
N TYR A 86 -5.56 2.61 -10.25
CA TYR A 86 -5.33 2.49 -8.82
C TYR A 86 -6.00 3.58 -7.98
N PRO A 87 -5.87 4.89 -8.31
CA PRO A 87 -6.49 5.91 -7.45
C PRO A 87 -8.01 5.74 -7.33
N SER A 88 -8.68 5.41 -8.42
CA SER A 88 -10.11 5.16 -8.40
C SER A 88 -10.47 3.90 -7.63
N GLU A 89 -9.74 2.82 -7.89
CA GLU A 89 -10.03 1.53 -7.27
C GLU A 89 -9.79 1.55 -5.77
N ILE A 90 -8.73 2.21 -5.32
CA ILE A 90 -8.42 2.24 -3.89
C ILE A 90 -9.49 3.03 -3.12
N ARG A 91 -10.00 4.11 -3.69
CA ARG A 91 -11.07 4.88 -3.06
C ARG A 91 -12.34 4.07 -2.87
N LYS A 92 -12.65 3.20 -3.83
CA LYS A 92 -13.82 2.33 -3.72
C LYS A 92 -13.69 1.30 -2.61
N ARG A 93 -12.46 0.95 -2.23
CA ARG A 93 -12.19 -0.04 -1.19
C ARG A 93 -12.14 0.57 0.21
N LEU A 94 -12.06 1.88 0.30
CA LEU A 94 -12.04 2.62 1.56
C LEU A 94 -13.47 3.02 1.99
#